data_626a478da0bc976faa9d51d5487ba769
#
_entry.id   626a478da0bc976faa9d51d5487ba769
#
_cell.length_a   1.000
_cell.length_b   1.000
_cell.length_c   1.000
_cell.angle_alpha   90.00
_cell.angle_beta   90.00
_cell.angle_gamma   90.00
#
_symmetry.space_group_name_H-M   'P 1'
#
loop_
_entity.id
_entity.type
_entity.pdbx_description
1 polymer ?
#
loop_
_entity_poly.entity_id
_entity_poly.type
_entity_poly.pdbx_seq_one_letter_code
_entity_poly.pdbx_strand_id
1 'polypeptide(L)'
;MAAPSVVVLDYGTGNVHSAVKALEAAGARVELTADREAVLSADGLLVPGVGAFAAVMEALGRVRGGELIERRLAGGRKVLGICVGMQIMFERGVERGVETEGLGEWPGVVEELHAPVLPHIGWNAVDAPADSALFAGLHDERFYFVHSYAARSWSLDPVGAFAHPRVTWAEHGERFVAAVENGPLSATQFHPEKSGEAGIRLLGNWLATL
;
A
#
# COMPACT_ATOMS: atom_id res chain seq x y z
N MET A 1 -26.48 0.65 4.86
CA MET A 1 -25.40 0.02 5.67
C MET A 1 -24.65 1.14 6.37
N ALA A 2 -24.08 0.90 7.56
CA ALA A 2 -23.24 1.89 8.22
C ALA A 2 -21.93 2.10 7.42
N ALA A 3 -21.37 3.30 7.47
CA ALA A 3 -20.08 3.57 6.84
C ALA A 3 -18.98 2.70 7.49
N PRO A 4 -18.10 2.05 6.73
CA PRO A 4 -17.04 1.21 7.28
C PRO A 4 -16.07 2.05 8.13
N SER A 5 -15.59 1.46 9.21
CA SER A 5 -14.58 2.06 10.09
C SER A 5 -13.19 1.77 9.57
N VAL A 6 -12.38 2.79 9.39
CA VAL A 6 -10.99 2.64 8.93
C VAL A 6 -10.06 3.38 9.87
N VAL A 7 -9.03 2.69 10.33
CA VAL A 7 -7.91 3.33 11.02
C VAL A 7 -6.82 3.65 10.01
N VAL A 8 -6.35 4.90 10.02
CA VAL A 8 -5.07 5.28 9.43
C VAL A 8 -4.02 5.18 10.52
N LEU A 9 -3.04 4.31 10.34
CA LEU A 9 -2.03 4.06 11.35
C LEU A 9 -1.13 5.28 11.54
N ASP A 10 -1.19 5.88 12.74
CA ASP A 10 -0.36 7.01 13.12
C ASP A 10 0.91 6.54 13.83
N TYR A 11 2.00 6.50 13.12
CA TYR A 11 3.32 6.18 13.67
C TYR A 11 4.34 7.33 13.48
N GLY A 12 3.82 8.54 13.29
CA GLY A 12 4.63 9.76 13.24
C GLY A 12 5.31 10.01 11.90
N THR A 13 4.85 9.38 10.81
CA THR A 13 5.39 9.62 9.47
C THR A 13 4.29 10.05 8.50
N GLY A 14 4.62 10.99 7.63
CA GLY A 14 3.88 11.27 6.42
C GLY A 14 2.76 12.29 6.51
N ASN A 15 2.24 12.62 5.33
CA ASN A 15 1.07 13.48 5.18
C ASN A 15 -0.22 12.66 5.33
N VAL A 16 -0.48 12.18 6.54
CA VAL A 16 -1.63 11.32 6.87
C VAL A 16 -2.97 12.02 6.66
N HIS A 17 -3.02 13.35 6.75
CA HIS A 17 -4.27 14.11 6.60
C HIS A 17 -4.89 13.97 5.21
N SER A 18 -4.08 13.87 4.15
CA SER A 18 -4.59 13.64 2.80
C SER A 18 -5.22 12.27 2.67
N ALA A 19 -4.62 11.24 3.30
CA ALA A 19 -5.17 9.89 3.30
C ALA A 19 -6.50 9.83 4.08
N VAL A 20 -6.58 10.48 5.25
CA VAL A 20 -7.82 10.61 6.04
C VAL A 20 -8.93 11.24 5.19
N LYS A 21 -8.68 12.42 4.60
CA LYS A 21 -9.67 13.11 3.77
C LYS A 21 -10.11 12.31 2.56
N ALA A 22 -9.20 11.60 1.90
CA ALA A 22 -9.53 10.78 0.74
C ALA A 22 -10.40 9.57 1.12
N LEU A 23 -10.12 8.91 2.25
CA LEU A 23 -10.96 7.84 2.79
C LEU A 23 -12.34 8.33 3.21
N GLU A 24 -12.44 9.50 3.87
CA GLU A 24 -13.72 10.12 4.22
C GLU A 24 -14.52 10.46 2.96
N ALA A 25 -13.87 11.01 1.93
CA ALA A 25 -14.50 11.28 0.63
C ALA A 25 -14.97 10.00 -0.07
N ALA A 26 -14.26 8.88 0.13
CA ALA A 26 -14.65 7.56 -0.37
C ALA A 26 -15.77 6.90 0.46
N GLY A 27 -16.19 7.48 1.60
CA GLY A 27 -17.33 7.05 2.40
C GLY A 27 -16.99 6.29 3.69
N ALA A 28 -15.74 6.31 4.16
CA ALA A 28 -15.34 5.70 5.43
C ALA A 28 -15.53 6.64 6.63
N ARG A 29 -15.71 6.06 7.81
CA ARG A 29 -15.43 6.73 9.10
C ARG A 29 -13.96 6.48 9.43
N VAL A 30 -13.18 7.55 9.57
CA VAL A 30 -11.72 7.44 9.71
C VAL A 30 -11.27 7.88 11.09
N GLU A 31 -10.39 7.10 11.68
CA GLU A 31 -9.65 7.45 12.90
C GLU A 31 -8.16 7.40 12.62
N LEU A 32 -7.43 8.46 13.00
CA LEU A 32 -5.97 8.54 12.93
C LEU A 32 -5.40 8.18 14.30
N THR A 33 -4.88 6.98 14.44
CA THR A 33 -4.40 6.47 15.74
C THR A 33 -3.43 5.31 15.58
N ALA A 34 -2.62 5.05 16.62
CA ALA A 34 -1.86 3.81 16.79
C ALA A 34 -2.39 2.98 17.97
N ASP A 35 -3.56 3.33 18.50
CA ASP A 35 -4.17 2.56 19.57
C ASP A 35 -4.45 1.12 19.11
N ARG A 36 -3.99 0.16 19.91
CA ARG A 36 -4.06 -1.25 19.58
C ARG A 36 -5.48 -1.75 19.39
N GLU A 37 -6.41 -1.35 20.27
CA GLU A 37 -7.77 -1.83 20.23
C GLU A 37 -8.51 -1.26 19.02
N ALA A 38 -8.34 0.04 18.76
CA ALA A 38 -8.87 0.70 17.58
C ALA A 38 -8.36 0.05 16.29
N VAL A 39 -7.02 -0.16 16.18
CA VAL A 39 -6.39 -0.81 15.02
C VAL A 39 -6.93 -2.21 14.81
N LEU A 40 -7.09 -3.02 15.86
CA LEU A 40 -7.52 -4.42 15.72
C LEU A 40 -9.03 -4.57 15.52
N SER A 41 -9.85 -3.61 15.93
CA SER A 41 -11.33 -3.69 15.83
C SER A 41 -11.90 -3.06 14.57
N ALA A 42 -11.22 -2.09 13.96
CA ALA A 42 -11.68 -1.42 12.74
C ALA A 42 -11.92 -2.40 11.57
N ASP A 43 -12.82 -2.06 10.65
CA ASP A 43 -13.08 -2.86 9.46
C ASP A 43 -11.84 -2.88 8.55
N GLY A 44 -11.19 -1.73 8.34
CA GLY A 44 -9.97 -1.58 7.54
C GLY A 44 -8.82 -0.90 8.29
N LEU A 45 -7.57 -1.22 7.91
CA LEU A 45 -6.37 -0.52 8.34
C LEU A 45 -5.64 0.04 7.12
N LEU A 46 -5.38 1.35 7.09
CA LEU A 46 -4.49 1.96 6.11
C LEU A 46 -3.13 2.21 6.75
N VAL A 47 -2.07 1.76 6.08
CA VAL A 47 -0.67 1.96 6.46
C VAL A 47 -0.05 2.93 5.48
N PRO A 48 -0.01 4.23 5.79
CA PRO A 48 0.66 5.20 4.93
C PRO A 48 2.18 5.05 5.09
N GLY A 49 2.96 5.54 4.14
CA GLY A 49 4.41 5.60 4.30
C GLY A 49 5.02 6.62 3.38
N VAL A 50 5.89 7.47 3.91
CA VAL A 50 6.70 8.43 3.15
C VAL A 50 8.09 8.54 3.75
N GLY A 51 9.07 8.87 2.91
CA GLY A 51 10.47 8.99 3.31
C GLY A 51 11.26 7.71 3.05
N ALA A 52 12.35 7.51 3.78
CA ALA A 52 13.23 6.36 3.60
C ALA A 52 12.65 5.09 4.25
N PHE A 53 12.87 3.95 3.60
CA PHE A 53 12.41 2.64 4.07
C PHE A 53 12.82 2.36 5.53
N ALA A 54 14.10 2.55 5.87
CA ALA A 54 14.60 2.33 7.22
C ALA A 54 13.93 3.23 8.26
N ALA A 55 13.68 4.51 7.92
CA ALA A 55 13.02 5.44 8.83
C ALA A 55 11.56 5.06 9.09
N VAL A 56 10.87 4.55 8.07
CA VAL A 56 9.49 4.05 8.20
C VAL A 56 9.48 2.79 9.07
N MET A 57 10.38 1.83 8.87
CA MET A 57 10.47 0.63 9.70
C MET A 57 10.78 0.96 11.17
N GLU A 58 11.71 1.90 11.42
CA GLU A 58 12.01 2.37 12.78
C GLU A 58 10.79 3.00 13.46
N ALA A 59 10.11 3.92 12.74
CA ALA A 59 8.92 4.60 13.27
C ALA A 59 7.76 3.61 13.54
N LEU A 60 7.56 2.65 12.64
CA LEU A 60 6.57 1.58 12.79
C LEU A 60 6.89 0.70 14.01
N GLY A 61 8.17 0.41 14.25
CA GLY A 61 8.64 -0.35 15.41
C GLY A 61 8.28 0.31 16.74
N ARG A 62 8.34 1.65 16.83
CA ARG A 62 8.01 2.39 18.06
C ARG A 62 6.56 2.19 18.53
N VAL A 63 5.63 1.98 17.59
CA VAL A 63 4.21 1.71 17.89
C VAL A 63 3.84 0.23 17.79
N ARG A 64 4.84 -0.67 17.61
CA ARG A 64 4.61 -2.11 17.36
C ARG A 64 3.71 -2.35 16.16
N GLY A 65 3.76 -1.48 15.16
CA GLY A 65 2.86 -1.49 14.01
C GLY A 65 2.97 -2.76 13.17
N GLY A 66 4.17 -3.34 13.05
CA GLY A 66 4.36 -4.63 12.36
C GLY A 66 3.54 -5.76 12.99
N GLU A 67 3.57 -5.88 14.33
CA GLU A 67 2.73 -6.86 15.05
C GLU A 67 1.22 -6.62 14.84
N LEU A 68 0.80 -5.35 14.79
CA LEU A 68 -0.60 -5.02 14.56
C LEU A 68 -1.04 -5.40 13.15
N ILE A 69 -0.20 -5.15 12.15
CA ILE A 69 -0.44 -5.53 10.75
C ILE A 69 -0.53 -7.05 10.63
N GLU A 70 0.47 -7.78 11.13
CA GLU A 70 0.50 -9.25 11.12
C GLU A 70 -0.75 -9.87 11.75
N ARG A 71 -1.17 -9.37 12.92
CA ARG A 71 -2.38 -9.86 13.60
C ARG A 71 -3.66 -9.63 12.80
N ARG A 72 -3.76 -8.49 12.12
CA ARG A 72 -4.90 -8.22 11.24
C ARG A 72 -4.92 -9.20 10.06
N LEU A 73 -3.78 -9.38 9.41
CA LEU A 73 -3.64 -10.28 8.26
C LEU A 73 -3.92 -11.74 8.65
N ALA A 74 -3.39 -12.20 9.77
CA ALA A 74 -3.65 -13.53 10.31
C ALA A 74 -5.15 -13.75 10.62
N GLY A 75 -5.85 -12.69 11.02
CA GLY A 75 -7.30 -12.68 11.24
C GLY A 75 -8.14 -12.47 9.97
N GLY A 76 -7.53 -12.38 8.79
CA GLY A 76 -8.23 -12.11 7.52
C GLY A 76 -8.75 -10.67 7.39
N ARG A 77 -8.31 -9.75 8.26
CA ARG A 77 -8.78 -8.36 8.28
C ARG A 77 -7.99 -7.50 7.31
N LYS A 78 -8.71 -6.66 6.58
CA LYS A 78 -8.15 -5.89 5.47
C LYS A 78 -7.13 -4.84 5.91
N VAL A 79 -6.03 -4.79 5.15
CA VAL A 79 -4.93 -3.81 5.26
C VAL A 79 -4.66 -3.23 3.88
N LEU A 80 -4.44 -1.92 3.80
CA LEU A 80 -4.01 -1.20 2.60
C LEU A 80 -2.71 -0.45 2.89
N GLY A 81 -1.61 -0.84 2.24
CA GLY A 81 -0.35 -0.10 2.26
C GLY A 81 -0.26 0.94 1.15
N ILE A 82 0.25 2.15 1.42
CA ILE A 82 0.44 3.20 0.42
C ILE A 82 1.90 3.65 0.37
N CYS A 83 2.48 3.67 -0.82
CA CYS A 83 3.84 4.10 -1.14
C CYS A 83 4.88 3.33 -0.30
N VAL A 84 5.62 3.96 0.60
CA VAL A 84 6.54 3.22 1.48
C VAL A 84 5.78 2.24 2.39
N GLY A 85 4.49 2.50 2.69
CA GLY A 85 3.61 1.54 3.36
C GLY A 85 3.38 0.25 2.56
N MET A 86 3.47 0.29 1.22
CA MET A 86 3.54 -0.92 0.39
C MET A 86 4.94 -1.54 0.44
N GLN A 87 5.97 -0.71 0.33
CA GLN A 87 7.36 -1.19 0.23
C GLN A 87 7.76 -2.02 1.44
N ILE A 88 7.37 -1.60 2.66
CA ILE A 88 7.70 -2.31 3.89
C ILE A 88 7.00 -3.68 4.03
N MET A 89 6.04 -4.02 3.18
CA MET A 89 5.43 -5.36 3.14
C MET A 89 6.35 -6.40 2.51
N PHE A 90 7.36 -5.97 1.73
CA PHE A 90 8.37 -6.87 1.18
C PHE A 90 9.38 -7.32 2.24
N GLU A 91 10.20 -8.32 1.91
CA GLU A 91 11.23 -8.87 2.82
C GLU A 91 12.23 -7.80 3.25
N ARG A 92 12.65 -6.94 2.32
CA ARG A 92 13.66 -5.91 2.60
C ARG A 92 13.64 -4.76 1.59
N GLY A 93 14.22 -3.64 2.01
CA GLY A 93 14.55 -2.52 1.14
C GLY A 93 16.05 -2.25 1.13
N VAL A 94 16.60 -1.85 -0.03
CA VAL A 94 17.98 -1.44 -0.20
C VAL A 94 18.00 0.01 -0.68
N GLU A 95 18.30 0.94 0.20
CA GLU A 95 18.41 2.36 -0.10
C GLU A 95 19.82 2.87 0.12
N ARG A 96 20.44 3.46 -0.90
CA ARG A 96 21.81 4.01 -0.84
C ARG A 96 22.82 3.04 -0.27
N GLY A 97 22.68 1.74 -0.59
CA GLY A 97 23.57 0.68 -0.11
C GLY A 97 23.31 0.21 1.33
N VAL A 98 22.27 0.72 1.98
CA VAL A 98 21.81 0.24 3.30
C VAL A 98 20.65 -0.71 3.11
N GLU A 99 20.84 -1.96 3.54
CA GLU A 99 19.79 -2.97 3.58
C GLU A 99 19.03 -2.88 4.91
N THR A 100 17.69 -2.93 4.84
CA THR A 100 16.80 -2.90 6.00
C THR A 100 15.74 -3.97 5.82
N GLU A 101 15.52 -4.80 6.84
CA GLU A 101 14.44 -5.79 6.86
C GLU A 101 13.07 -5.11 6.84
N GLY A 102 12.15 -5.64 6.03
CA GLY A 102 10.74 -5.27 6.00
C GLY A 102 9.88 -6.18 6.87
N LEU A 103 8.59 -6.24 6.59
CA LEU A 103 7.65 -7.10 7.31
C LEU A 103 7.63 -8.53 6.77
N GLY A 104 8.15 -8.77 5.56
CA GLY A 104 8.23 -10.11 4.97
C GLY A 104 6.90 -10.74 4.59
N GLU A 105 5.84 -9.94 4.40
CA GLU A 105 4.54 -10.44 3.93
C GLU A 105 4.62 -10.93 2.48
N TRP A 106 5.54 -10.37 1.70
CA TRP A 106 5.83 -10.74 0.33
C TRP A 106 7.33 -10.93 0.11
N PRO A 107 7.74 -11.98 -0.62
CA PRO A 107 9.14 -12.14 -1.00
C PRO A 107 9.56 -11.04 -1.95
N GLY A 108 10.82 -10.67 -1.91
CA GLY A 108 11.43 -9.71 -2.82
C GLY A 108 12.06 -8.51 -2.14
N VAL A 109 12.66 -7.69 -2.97
CA VAL A 109 13.49 -6.55 -2.55
C VAL A 109 12.96 -5.27 -3.18
N VAL A 110 12.88 -4.22 -2.37
CA VAL A 110 12.63 -2.86 -2.83
C VAL A 110 13.97 -2.19 -3.10
N GLU A 111 14.21 -1.79 -4.34
CA GLU A 111 15.48 -1.24 -4.83
C GLU A 111 15.26 0.03 -5.63
N GLU A 112 16.36 0.78 -5.87
CA GLU A 112 16.30 1.95 -6.74
C GLU A 112 15.96 1.54 -8.18
N LEU A 113 15.02 2.27 -8.81
CA LEU A 113 14.66 2.04 -10.20
C LEU A 113 15.80 2.43 -11.15
N HIS A 114 15.96 1.66 -12.21
CA HIS A 114 16.87 1.98 -13.32
C HIS A 114 16.14 2.88 -14.32
N ALA A 115 16.11 4.17 -14.06
CA ALA A 115 15.46 5.15 -14.91
C ALA A 115 16.36 6.34 -15.21
N PRO A 116 16.24 6.97 -16.41
CA PRO A 116 17.05 8.15 -16.76
C PRO A 116 16.79 9.35 -15.84
N VAL A 117 15.61 9.42 -15.25
CA VAL A 117 15.19 10.50 -14.35
C VAL A 117 14.57 9.90 -13.10
N LEU A 118 15.12 10.23 -11.94
CA LEU A 118 14.60 9.89 -10.62
C LEU A 118 14.50 11.17 -9.78
N PRO A 119 13.51 11.25 -8.89
CA PRO A 119 12.44 10.29 -8.66
C PRO A 119 11.42 10.23 -9.80
N HIS A 120 10.69 9.11 -9.92
CA HIS A 120 9.46 9.02 -10.70
C HIS A 120 8.42 9.92 -10.05
N ILE A 121 8.16 11.08 -10.62
CA ILE A 121 7.17 12.05 -10.14
C ILE A 121 6.17 12.33 -11.26
N GLY A 122 4.89 12.15 -10.98
CA GLY A 122 3.82 12.52 -11.90
C GLY A 122 2.77 11.44 -12.09
N TRP A 123 1.91 11.68 -13.07
CA TRP A 123 0.81 10.82 -13.44
C TRP A 123 1.26 9.73 -14.40
N ASN A 124 0.99 8.48 -14.05
CA ASN A 124 1.32 7.34 -14.90
C ASN A 124 0.15 6.36 -14.98
N ALA A 125 0.06 5.65 -16.10
CA ALA A 125 -0.87 4.55 -16.29
C ALA A 125 -0.34 3.29 -15.58
N VAL A 126 -1.26 2.36 -15.32
CA VAL A 126 -0.95 1.07 -14.71
C VAL A 126 -1.55 -0.06 -15.54
N ASP A 127 -0.92 -1.21 -15.53
CA ASP A 127 -1.38 -2.46 -16.16
C ASP A 127 -1.93 -3.38 -15.06
N ALA A 128 -3.23 -3.23 -14.79
CA ALA A 128 -3.93 -3.99 -13.76
C ALA A 128 -4.62 -5.24 -14.35
N PRO A 129 -4.61 -6.39 -13.63
CA PRO A 129 -5.38 -7.56 -14.03
C PRO A 129 -6.87 -7.24 -14.19
N ALA A 130 -7.52 -7.83 -15.18
CA ALA A 130 -8.92 -7.58 -15.51
C ALA A 130 -9.89 -7.92 -14.36
N ASP A 131 -9.49 -8.86 -13.48
CA ASP A 131 -10.25 -9.30 -12.32
C ASP A 131 -9.84 -8.59 -11.01
N SER A 132 -9.05 -7.51 -11.10
CA SER A 132 -8.68 -6.70 -9.95
C SER A 132 -9.91 -6.04 -9.32
N ALA A 133 -10.07 -6.20 -8.01
CA ALA A 133 -11.11 -5.51 -7.26
C ALA A 133 -10.76 -4.04 -7.05
N LEU A 134 -9.50 -3.72 -6.77
CA LEU A 134 -9.05 -2.33 -6.58
C LEU A 134 -9.25 -1.49 -7.84
N PHE A 135 -8.98 -2.06 -9.02
CA PHE A 135 -9.04 -1.34 -10.28
C PHE A 135 -10.35 -1.54 -11.04
N ALA A 136 -11.40 -2.05 -10.40
CA ALA A 136 -12.71 -2.19 -11.03
C ALA A 136 -13.22 -0.85 -11.58
N GLY A 137 -13.38 -0.77 -12.90
CA GLY A 137 -13.77 0.44 -13.62
C GLY A 137 -12.70 1.55 -13.71
N LEU A 138 -11.42 1.22 -13.47
CA LEU A 138 -10.30 2.18 -13.43
C LEU A 138 -9.12 1.80 -14.34
N HIS A 139 -9.29 0.83 -15.25
CA HIS A 139 -8.19 0.31 -16.08
C HIS A 139 -7.55 1.35 -17.01
N ASP A 140 -8.31 2.39 -17.41
CA ASP A 140 -7.82 3.45 -18.28
C ASP A 140 -7.39 4.71 -17.52
N GLU A 141 -7.42 4.66 -16.18
CA GLU A 141 -7.10 5.79 -15.33
C GLU A 141 -5.59 5.91 -15.09
N ARG A 142 -5.17 7.11 -14.69
CA ARG A 142 -3.78 7.41 -14.30
C ARG A 142 -3.73 7.74 -12.82
N PHE A 143 -2.60 7.38 -12.20
CA PHE A 143 -2.37 7.58 -10.78
C PHE A 143 -1.10 8.39 -10.54
N TYR A 144 -1.02 9.09 -9.42
CA TYR A 144 0.09 9.94 -9.06
C TYR A 144 1.17 9.17 -8.31
N PHE A 145 2.36 9.15 -8.87
CA PHE A 145 3.56 8.51 -8.32
C PHE A 145 4.54 9.56 -7.80
N VAL A 146 5.27 9.24 -6.74
CA VAL A 146 6.44 9.99 -6.27
C VAL A 146 7.36 9.05 -5.48
N HIS A 147 8.28 8.38 -6.17
CA HIS A 147 9.21 7.42 -5.58
C HIS A 147 10.46 7.25 -6.44
N SER A 148 11.58 6.81 -5.84
CA SER A 148 12.78 6.37 -6.54
C SER A 148 13.01 4.88 -6.42
N TYR A 149 12.39 4.24 -5.43
CA TYR A 149 12.55 2.83 -5.09
C TYR A 149 11.23 2.10 -5.29
N ALA A 150 11.31 0.85 -5.74
CA ALA A 150 10.15 -0.03 -5.91
C ALA A 150 10.59 -1.51 -5.96
N ALA A 151 9.64 -2.43 -5.79
CA ALA A 151 9.86 -3.83 -6.14
C ALA A 151 9.80 -3.99 -7.65
N ARG A 152 10.85 -4.56 -8.25
CA ARG A 152 11.00 -4.72 -9.72
C ARG A 152 10.60 -6.10 -10.21
N SER A 153 10.35 -7.01 -9.30
CA SER A 153 9.94 -8.38 -9.60
C SER A 153 8.88 -8.87 -8.61
N TRP A 154 8.19 -9.91 -8.99
CA TRP A 154 7.24 -10.60 -8.13
C TRP A 154 7.50 -12.11 -8.26
N SER A 155 7.69 -12.79 -7.12
CA SER A 155 8.07 -14.19 -7.08
C SER A 155 7.20 -15.05 -6.16
N LEU A 156 6.11 -14.49 -5.62
CA LEU A 156 5.19 -15.28 -4.79
C LEU A 156 4.31 -16.15 -5.67
N ASP A 157 4.61 -17.44 -5.73
CA ASP A 157 3.77 -18.43 -6.36
C ASP A 157 2.64 -18.85 -5.42
N PRO A 158 1.41 -18.98 -5.93
CA PRO A 158 0.31 -19.45 -5.12
C PRO A 158 0.54 -20.90 -4.69
N VAL A 159 0.31 -21.17 -3.41
CA VAL A 159 0.40 -22.51 -2.85
C VAL A 159 -1.00 -23.09 -2.65
N GLY A 160 -1.32 -24.16 -3.37
CA GLY A 160 -2.57 -24.90 -3.20
C GLY A 160 -3.81 -24.16 -3.71
N ALA A 161 -4.88 -24.13 -2.90
CA ALA A 161 -6.18 -23.56 -3.26
C ALA A 161 -6.33 -22.06 -2.97
N PHE A 162 -5.27 -21.38 -2.56
CA PHE A 162 -5.31 -19.93 -2.31
C PHE A 162 -5.44 -19.14 -3.62
N ALA A 163 -6.23 -18.08 -3.57
CA ALA A 163 -6.37 -17.20 -4.72
C ALA A 163 -5.00 -16.60 -5.11
N HIS A 164 -4.74 -16.56 -6.42
CA HIS A 164 -3.53 -15.96 -6.94
C HIS A 164 -3.46 -14.47 -6.56
N PRO A 165 -2.30 -13.97 -6.11
CA PRO A 165 -2.09 -12.53 -5.98
C PRO A 165 -2.32 -11.83 -7.31
N ARG A 166 -3.03 -10.70 -7.27
CA ARG A 166 -3.19 -9.82 -8.43
C ARG A 166 -2.13 -8.76 -8.35
N VAL A 167 -1.20 -8.77 -9.31
CA VAL A 167 -0.10 -7.82 -9.37
C VAL A 167 -0.34 -6.85 -10.51
N THR A 168 -0.42 -5.58 -10.16
CA THR A 168 -0.53 -4.46 -11.10
C THR A 168 0.85 -3.88 -11.34
N TRP A 169 1.15 -3.58 -12.60
CA TRP A 169 2.45 -3.10 -13.02
C TRP A 169 2.39 -1.66 -13.55
N ALA A 170 3.51 -0.97 -13.47
CA ALA A 170 3.75 0.27 -14.19
C ALA A 170 5.18 0.29 -14.75
N GLU A 171 5.49 1.28 -15.58
CA GLU A 171 6.79 1.43 -16.21
C GLU A 171 7.32 2.85 -16.01
N HIS A 172 8.57 2.97 -15.59
CA HIS A 172 9.34 4.20 -15.55
C HIS A 172 10.82 3.88 -15.71
N GLY A 173 11.31 3.91 -16.95
CA GLY A 173 12.63 3.38 -17.31
C GLY A 173 12.68 1.86 -17.30
N GLU A 174 12.11 1.23 -16.29
CA GLU A 174 11.88 -0.20 -16.19
C GLU A 174 10.50 -0.50 -15.59
N ARG A 175 10.07 -1.76 -15.71
CA ARG A 175 8.83 -2.25 -15.14
C ARG A 175 8.98 -2.45 -13.62
N PHE A 176 7.96 -2.05 -12.85
CA PHE A 176 7.92 -2.22 -11.41
C PHE A 176 6.51 -2.56 -10.92
N VAL A 177 6.41 -3.09 -9.70
CA VAL A 177 5.13 -3.42 -9.06
C VAL A 177 4.45 -2.13 -8.59
N ALA A 178 3.32 -1.79 -9.22
CA ALA A 178 2.54 -0.59 -8.93
C ALA A 178 1.47 -0.81 -7.87
N ALA A 179 0.90 -2.02 -7.80
CA ALA A 179 -0.02 -2.43 -6.74
C ALA A 179 -0.08 -3.95 -6.61
N VAL A 180 -0.55 -4.41 -5.46
CA VAL A 180 -0.76 -5.83 -5.17
C VAL A 180 -2.08 -5.99 -4.43
N GLU A 181 -2.83 -7.04 -4.77
CA GLU A 181 -3.97 -7.56 -4.01
C GLU A 181 -3.68 -9.03 -3.66
N ASN A 182 -3.44 -9.31 -2.38
CA ASN A 182 -3.14 -10.66 -1.91
C ASN A 182 -3.95 -10.98 -0.65
N GLY A 183 -5.10 -11.60 -0.82
CA GLY A 183 -5.99 -11.95 0.28
C GLY A 183 -6.48 -10.70 1.06
N PRO A 184 -6.16 -10.59 2.35
CA PRO A 184 -6.52 -9.41 3.15
C PRO A 184 -5.60 -8.21 2.93
N LEU A 185 -4.40 -8.41 2.35
CA LEU A 185 -3.41 -7.36 2.13
C LEU A 185 -3.50 -6.82 0.71
N SER A 186 -3.77 -5.52 0.61
CA SER A 186 -3.65 -4.75 -0.64
C SER A 186 -2.64 -3.63 -0.45
N ALA A 187 -1.98 -3.22 -1.52
CA ALA A 187 -1.10 -2.07 -1.45
C ALA A 187 -0.88 -1.39 -2.81
N THR A 188 -0.52 -0.11 -2.78
CA THR A 188 -0.21 0.71 -3.96
C THR A 188 1.12 1.43 -3.79
N GLN A 189 1.96 1.45 -4.83
CA GLN A 189 3.17 2.27 -4.88
C GLN A 189 2.85 3.74 -5.11
N PHE A 190 1.80 4.00 -5.86
CA PHE A 190 1.27 5.34 -6.07
C PHE A 190 0.44 5.82 -4.87
N HIS A 191 0.08 7.10 -4.89
CA HIS A 191 -0.70 7.76 -3.87
C HIS A 191 -2.17 7.94 -4.32
N PRO A 192 -3.11 7.06 -3.93
CA PRO A 192 -4.53 7.25 -4.25
C PRO A 192 -5.05 8.59 -3.73
N GLU A 193 -4.61 9.02 -2.53
CA GLU A 193 -5.02 10.28 -1.90
C GLU A 193 -4.55 11.53 -2.65
N LYS A 194 -3.66 11.37 -3.66
CA LYS A 194 -3.18 12.42 -4.56
C LYS A 194 -3.62 12.21 -6.01
N SER A 195 -4.39 11.15 -6.26
CA SER A 195 -4.79 10.73 -7.61
C SER A 195 -6.19 11.22 -8.00
N GLY A 196 -6.67 12.28 -7.37
CA GLY A 196 -7.96 12.90 -7.73
C GLY A 196 -9.13 11.93 -7.61
N GLU A 197 -10.06 12.01 -8.56
CA GLU A 197 -11.27 11.18 -8.55
C GLU A 197 -10.99 9.69 -8.74
N ALA A 198 -10.01 9.34 -9.58
CA ALA A 198 -9.59 7.96 -9.77
C ALA A 198 -9.08 7.34 -8.47
N GLY A 199 -8.32 8.11 -7.68
CA GLY A 199 -7.82 7.67 -6.38
C GLY A 199 -8.94 7.48 -5.35
N ILE A 200 -9.91 8.40 -5.28
CA ILE A 200 -11.08 8.27 -4.39
C ILE A 200 -11.91 7.03 -4.78
N ARG A 201 -12.12 6.79 -6.07
CA ARG A 201 -12.82 5.58 -6.55
C ARG A 201 -12.07 4.30 -6.21
N LEU A 202 -10.74 4.29 -6.32
CA LEU A 202 -9.91 3.14 -5.92
C LEU A 202 -10.04 2.85 -4.43
N LEU A 203 -10.00 3.89 -3.59
CA LEU A 203 -10.26 3.74 -2.15
C LEU A 203 -11.67 3.23 -1.89
N GLY A 204 -12.69 3.71 -2.63
CA GLY A 204 -14.05 3.21 -2.57
C GLY A 204 -14.15 1.73 -2.94
N ASN A 205 -13.43 1.29 -3.98
CA ASN A 205 -13.34 -0.12 -4.36
C ASN A 205 -12.72 -0.97 -3.23
N TRP A 206 -11.65 -0.47 -2.58
CA TRP A 206 -11.08 -1.14 -1.42
C TRP A 206 -12.07 -1.21 -0.25
N LEU A 207 -12.76 -0.11 0.07
CA LEU A 207 -13.78 -0.08 1.12
C LEU A 207 -14.92 -1.09 0.88
N ALA A 208 -15.25 -1.35 -0.38
CA ALA A 208 -16.26 -2.34 -0.74
C ALA A 208 -15.81 -3.80 -0.47
N THR A 209 -14.54 -4.02 -0.15
CA THR A 209 -14.00 -5.35 0.22
C THR A 209 -13.97 -5.61 1.72
N LEU A 210 -14.31 -4.60 2.56
CA LEU A 210 -14.27 -4.65 4.04
C LEU A 210 -15.41 -5.46 4.65
#